data_0ce8db5d7c21b39f9ebbc106cc6d50b5
#
_entry.id   0ce8db5d7c21b39f9ebbc106cc6d50b5
#
_cell.length_a   1.000
_cell.length_b   1.000
_cell.length_c   1.000
_cell.angle_alpha   90.00
_cell.angle_beta   90.00
_cell.angle_gamma   90.00
#
_symmetry.space_group_name_H-M   'P 1'
#
loop_
_entity.id
_entity.type
_entity.pdbx_description
1 polymer ?
#
loop_
_entity_poly.entity_id
_entity_poly.type
_entity_poly.pdbx_seq_one_letter_code
_entity_poly.pdbx_strand_id
1 'polypeptide(L)'
;LSFYTFSYAEGLSYFSDDPNSCMNCHVMRDQFESWNHSSHKAVATCNDCHTPHHNVVAKYTVKAINGFNHSLHFTLGTFPDPIRIKAMNERVALENCRTCHVDTVSQMHASPGGEQADCVACHGNEGHRTIE
;
A
#
# COMPACT_ATOMS: atom_id res chain seq x y z
N LEU A 1 -25.35 12.30 10.98
CA LEU A 1 -24.51 12.84 9.90
C LEU A 1 -23.30 11.92 9.65
N SER A 2 -22.46 11.64 10.68
CA SER A 2 -21.26 10.80 10.53
C SER A 2 -21.52 9.39 9.98
N PHE A 3 -22.57 8.73 10.42
CA PHE A 3 -22.95 7.41 9.89
C PHE A 3 -23.37 7.48 8.41
N TYR A 4 -24.13 8.49 8.04
CA TYR A 4 -24.52 8.71 6.65
C TYR A 4 -23.28 8.98 5.76
N THR A 5 -22.40 9.86 6.20
CA THR A 5 -21.16 10.17 5.47
C THR A 5 -20.27 8.93 5.32
N PHE A 6 -20.13 8.13 6.37
CA PHE A 6 -19.36 6.88 6.33
C PHE A 6 -19.95 5.86 5.35
N SER A 7 -21.30 5.71 5.36
CA SER A 7 -22.00 4.80 4.44
C SER A 7 -21.94 5.30 3.00
N TYR A 8 -22.12 6.60 2.77
CA TYR A 8 -22.05 7.21 1.45
C TYR A 8 -20.63 7.10 0.83
N ALA A 9 -19.60 7.24 1.65
CA ALA A 9 -18.20 7.07 1.25
C ALA A 9 -17.76 5.58 1.16
N GLU A 10 -18.72 4.65 1.26
CA GLU A 10 -18.43 3.20 1.24
C GLU A 10 -17.37 2.77 2.25
N GLY A 11 -17.38 3.37 3.45
CA GLY A 11 -16.36 3.16 4.47
C GLY A 11 -16.14 1.69 4.86
N LEU A 12 -17.16 0.84 4.72
CA LEU A 12 -17.03 -0.61 4.97
C LEU A 12 -16.16 -1.31 3.91
N SER A 13 -16.09 -0.80 2.69
CA SER A 13 -15.25 -1.37 1.64
C SER A 13 -13.76 -1.35 2.00
N TYR A 14 -13.37 -0.44 2.89
CA TYR A 14 -12.00 -0.34 3.37
C TYR A 14 -11.52 -1.59 4.15
N PHE A 15 -12.45 -2.37 4.70
CA PHE A 15 -12.14 -3.65 5.33
C PHE A 15 -11.95 -4.79 4.33
N SER A 16 -12.38 -4.60 3.08
CA SER A 16 -12.18 -5.57 2.01
C SER A 16 -10.71 -5.65 1.58
N ASP A 17 -10.31 -6.79 1.01
CA ASP A 17 -9.03 -6.95 0.33
C ASP A 17 -9.19 -6.86 -1.20
N ASP A 18 -10.40 -6.58 -1.70
CA ASP A 18 -10.68 -6.36 -3.11
C ASP A 18 -10.00 -5.08 -3.59
N PRO A 19 -9.13 -5.12 -4.60
CA PRO A 19 -8.48 -3.94 -5.17
C PRO A 19 -9.46 -2.86 -5.66
N ASN A 20 -10.66 -3.24 -6.09
CA ASN A 20 -11.69 -2.29 -6.50
C ASN A 20 -12.13 -1.35 -5.39
N SER A 21 -12.00 -1.77 -4.12
CA SER A 21 -12.29 -0.91 -2.97
C SER A 21 -11.38 0.32 -2.90
N CYS A 22 -10.17 0.24 -3.43
CA CYS A 22 -9.24 1.37 -3.51
C CYS A 22 -9.70 2.41 -4.55
N MET A 23 -10.44 1.96 -5.58
CA MET A 23 -10.97 2.80 -6.66
C MET A 23 -12.14 3.70 -6.25
N ASN A 24 -12.71 3.50 -5.05
CA ASN A 24 -13.73 4.40 -4.51
C ASN A 24 -13.21 5.84 -4.38
N CYS A 25 -11.89 6.01 -4.27
CA CYS A 25 -11.24 7.31 -4.34
C CYS A 25 -10.65 7.52 -5.73
N HIS A 26 -11.17 8.50 -6.48
CA HIS A 26 -10.73 8.79 -7.85
C HIS A 26 -9.21 9.05 -7.97
N VAL A 27 -8.60 9.57 -6.91
CA VAL A 27 -7.16 9.85 -6.82
C VAL A 27 -6.30 8.57 -6.87
N MET A 28 -6.90 7.39 -6.61
CA MET A 28 -6.21 6.09 -6.68
C MET A 28 -6.29 5.43 -8.06
N ARG A 29 -6.93 6.07 -9.03
CA ARG A 29 -7.16 5.46 -10.35
C ARG A 29 -5.85 5.14 -11.05
N ASP A 30 -4.90 6.04 -11.06
CA ASP A 30 -3.63 5.85 -11.76
C ASP A 30 -2.81 4.70 -11.14
N GLN A 31 -2.84 4.58 -9.82
CA GLN A 31 -2.20 3.49 -9.08
C GLN A 31 -2.87 2.14 -9.39
N PHE A 32 -4.19 2.13 -9.42
CA PHE A 32 -4.96 0.93 -9.76
C PHE A 32 -4.69 0.48 -11.20
N GLU A 33 -4.79 1.40 -12.17
CA GLU A 33 -4.54 1.09 -13.58
C GLU A 33 -3.10 0.60 -13.80
N SER A 34 -2.12 1.24 -13.15
CA SER A 34 -0.74 0.81 -13.22
C SER A 34 -0.54 -0.58 -12.62
N TRP A 35 -1.13 -0.88 -11.44
CA TRP A 35 -1.13 -2.22 -10.85
C TRP A 35 -1.81 -3.25 -11.77
N ASN A 36 -2.93 -2.89 -12.37
CA ASN A 36 -3.70 -3.76 -13.26
C ASN A 36 -2.89 -4.23 -14.51
N HIS A 37 -1.84 -3.49 -14.85
CA HIS A 37 -0.90 -3.82 -15.93
C HIS A 37 0.45 -4.34 -15.41
N SER A 38 0.61 -4.49 -14.10
CA SER A 38 1.87 -4.95 -13.50
C SER A 38 2.01 -6.48 -13.53
N SER A 39 3.24 -6.96 -13.34
CA SER A 39 3.55 -8.37 -13.15
C SER A 39 2.89 -8.97 -11.92
N HIS A 40 2.63 -8.17 -10.89
CA HIS A 40 2.08 -8.59 -9.61
C HIS A 40 0.55 -8.76 -9.60
N LYS A 41 -0.17 -8.24 -10.60
CA LYS A 41 -1.63 -8.36 -10.67
C LYS A 41 -2.15 -9.81 -10.52
N ALA A 42 -1.43 -10.77 -11.09
CA ALA A 42 -1.86 -12.18 -11.10
C ALA A 42 -1.67 -12.87 -9.73
N VAL A 43 -0.88 -12.32 -8.84
CA VAL A 43 -0.40 -12.98 -7.62
C VAL A 43 -0.57 -12.14 -6.34
N ALA A 44 -0.81 -10.84 -6.45
CA ALA A 44 -0.90 -9.94 -5.30
C ALA A 44 -1.92 -8.83 -5.54
N THR A 45 -2.67 -8.52 -4.49
CA THR A 45 -3.59 -7.38 -4.42
C THR A 45 -2.90 -6.16 -3.79
N CYS A 46 -3.57 -5.01 -3.77
CA CYS A 46 -3.05 -3.82 -3.10
C CYS A 46 -2.71 -4.08 -1.63
N ASN A 47 -3.57 -4.83 -0.92
CA ASN A 47 -3.37 -5.14 0.49
C ASN A 47 -2.19 -6.10 0.73
N ASP A 48 -1.85 -6.94 -0.24
CA ASP A 48 -0.71 -7.85 -0.12
C ASP A 48 0.62 -7.10 -0.08
N CYS A 49 0.69 -5.91 -0.66
CA CYS A 49 1.86 -5.03 -0.55
C CYS A 49 1.73 -4.04 0.61
N HIS A 50 0.54 -3.48 0.85
CA HIS A 50 0.35 -2.32 1.73
C HIS A 50 -0.11 -2.64 3.15
N THR A 51 -0.36 -3.92 3.49
CA THR A 51 -0.73 -4.32 4.86
C THR A 51 0.10 -5.51 5.35
N PRO A 52 0.43 -5.59 6.66
CA PRO A 52 1.19 -6.71 7.22
C PRO A 52 0.45 -8.04 7.08
N HIS A 53 1.17 -9.12 6.75
CA HIS A 53 0.61 -10.47 6.61
C HIS A 53 0.76 -11.35 7.84
N HIS A 54 1.78 -11.10 8.65
CA HIS A 54 2.18 -11.95 9.77
C HIS A 54 1.21 -11.91 10.96
N ASN A 55 0.35 -10.89 11.05
CA ASN A 55 -0.54 -10.69 12.20
C ASN A 55 -1.81 -9.94 11.80
N VAL A 56 -2.96 -10.57 12.05
CA VAL A 56 -4.28 -9.99 11.77
C VAL A 56 -4.50 -8.66 12.51
N VAL A 57 -4.05 -8.56 13.76
CA VAL A 57 -4.18 -7.33 14.54
C VAL A 57 -3.34 -6.22 13.92
N ALA A 58 -2.10 -6.52 13.51
CA ALA A 58 -1.24 -5.57 12.81
C ALA A 58 -1.86 -5.11 11.48
N LYS A 59 -2.43 -6.04 10.69
CA LYS A 59 -3.14 -5.74 9.45
C LYS A 59 -4.23 -4.70 9.67
N TYR A 60 -5.15 -4.95 10.59
CA TYR A 60 -6.27 -4.03 10.84
C TYR A 60 -5.85 -2.74 11.53
N THR A 61 -4.78 -2.77 12.32
CA THR A 61 -4.19 -1.55 12.91
C THR A 61 -3.66 -0.63 11.81
N VAL A 62 -2.88 -1.18 10.86
CA VAL A 62 -2.37 -0.41 9.71
C VAL A 62 -3.54 0.10 8.85
N LYS A 63 -4.55 -0.75 8.58
CA LYS A 63 -5.76 -0.31 7.86
C LYS A 63 -6.46 0.84 8.58
N ALA A 64 -6.64 0.77 9.90
CA ALA A 64 -7.31 1.82 10.68
C ALA A 64 -6.53 3.14 10.64
N ILE A 65 -5.20 3.09 10.83
CA ILE A 65 -4.33 4.27 10.76
C ILE A 65 -4.39 4.90 9.35
N ASN A 66 -4.29 4.08 8.31
CA ASN A 66 -4.35 4.55 6.93
C ASN A 66 -5.73 5.10 6.59
N GLY A 67 -6.81 4.43 6.97
CA GLY A 67 -8.16 4.90 6.75
C GLY A 67 -8.43 6.25 7.40
N PHE A 68 -8.00 6.43 8.65
CA PHE A 68 -8.07 7.71 9.34
C PHE A 68 -7.26 8.80 8.61
N ASN A 69 -6.01 8.53 8.27
CA ASN A 69 -5.15 9.48 7.58
C ASN A 69 -5.69 9.86 6.20
N HIS A 70 -6.17 8.89 5.41
CA HIS A 70 -6.75 9.14 4.09
C HIS A 70 -7.98 10.04 4.22
N SER A 71 -8.90 9.70 5.13
CA SER A 71 -10.11 10.50 5.36
C SER A 71 -9.78 11.92 5.81
N LEU A 72 -8.83 12.07 6.73
CA LEU A 72 -8.41 13.37 7.26
C LEU A 72 -7.77 14.24 6.18
N HIS A 73 -6.75 13.71 5.49
CA HIS A 73 -6.03 14.47 4.47
C HIS A 73 -6.91 14.80 3.27
N PHE A 74 -7.81 13.89 2.88
CA PHE A 74 -8.78 14.15 1.82
C PHE A 74 -9.75 15.27 2.22
N THR A 75 -10.31 15.21 3.43
CA THR A 75 -11.26 16.23 3.92
C THR A 75 -10.61 17.60 4.03
N LEU A 76 -9.35 17.66 4.45
CA LEU A 76 -8.60 18.92 4.61
C LEU A 76 -7.92 19.39 3.32
N GLY A 77 -7.90 18.57 2.26
CA GLY A 77 -7.20 18.89 1.02
C GLY A 77 -5.67 19.00 1.20
N THR A 78 -5.09 18.24 2.15
CA THR A 78 -3.67 18.33 2.53
C THR A 78 -2.84 17.15 2.05
N PHE A 79 -3.37 16.31 1.16
CA PHE A 79 -2.57 15.25 0.55
C PHE A 79 -1.63 15.82 -0.54
N PRO A 80 -0.41 15.26 -0.69
CA PRO A 80 0.49 15.67 -1.77
C PRO A 80 -0.02 15.20 -3.13
N ASP A 81 0.23 15.99 -4.15
CA ASP A 81 -0.01 15.62 -5.54
C ASP A 81 1.33 15.74 -6.30
N PRO A 82 1.90 14.64 -6.80
CA PRO A 82 1.42 13.26 -6.74
C PRO A 82 1.45 12.66 -5.32
N ILE A 83 0.57 11.66 -5.10
CA ILE A 83 0.50 10.95 -3.82
C ILE A 83 1.81 10.22 -3.56
N ARG A 84 2.32 10.33 -2.32
CA ARG A 84 3.55 9.69 -1.87
C ARG A 84 3.31 8.76 -0.69
N ILE A 85 4.01 7.64 -0.69
CA ILE A 85 3.98 6.70 0.42
C ILE A 85 4.61 7.32 1.68
N LYS A 86 4.03 7.03 2.85
CA LYS A 86 4.62 7.42 4.14
C LYS A 86 5.61 6.36 4.61
N ALA A 87 6.67 6.76 5.33
CA ALA A 87 7.74 5.86 5.80
C ALA A 87 7.24 4.63 6.57
N MET A 88 6.12 4.72 7.29
CA MET A 88 5.51 3.57 7.95
C MET A 88 5.01 2.55 6.93
N ASN A 89 4.30 3.00 5.90
CA ASN A 89 3.73 2.13 4.87
C ASN A 89 4.80 1.58 3.93
N GLU A 90 5.85 2.35 3.66
CA GLU A 90 7.02 1.91 2.90
C GLU A 90 7.72 0.74 3.60
N ARG A 91 7.93 0.83 4.92
CA ARG A 91 8.49 -0.30 5.69
C ARG A 91 7.63 -1.55 5.61
N VAL A 92 6.29 -1.40 5.66
CA VAL A 92 5.37 -2.52 5.50
C VAL A 92 5.51 -3.14 4.10
N ALA A 93 5.57 -2.32 3.06
CA ALA A 93 5.72 -2.80 1.69
C ALA A 93 7.06 -3.54 1.50
N LEU A 94 8.16 -2.99 1.99
CA LEU A 94 9.48 -3.63 1.92
C LEU A 94 9.52 -4.97 2.68
N GLU A 95 8.86 -5.06 3.83
CA GLU A 95 8.76 -6.32 4.58
C GLU A 95 7.96 -7.38 3.80
N ASN A 96 6.88 -6.98 3.17
CA ASN A 96 6.08 -7.88 2.33
C ASN A 96 6.85 -8.33 1.08
N CYS A 97 7.64 -7.45 0.45
CA CYS A 97 8.55 -7.86 -0.63
C CYS A 97 9.49 -8.99 -0.17
N ARG A 98 10.12 -8.83 0.99
CA ARG A 98 11.04 -9.83 1.55
C ARG A 98 10.34 -11.13 1.91
N THR A 99 9.12 -11.05 2.41
CA THR A 99 8.33 -12.22 2.80
C THR A 99 7.97 -13.07 1.58
N CYS A 100 7.48 -12.45 0.50
CA CYS A 100 7.10 -13.16 -0.72
C CYS A 100 8.34 -13.61 -1.53
N HIS A 101 9.42 -12.84 -1.54
CA HIS A 101 10.64 -13.10 -2.29
C HIS A 101 11.77 -13.70 -1.42
N VAL A 102 11.42 -14.40 -0.33
CA VAL A 102 12.38 -14.90 0.66
C VAL A 102 13.51 -15.71 0.05
N ASP A 103 13.22 -16.56 -0.91
CA ASP A 103 14.23 -17.42 -1.56
C ASP A 103 15.27 -16.60 -2.34
N THR A 104 14.86 -15.51 -2.96
CA THR A 104 15.76 -14.61 -3.70
C THR A 104 16.53 -13.71 -2.74
N VAL A 105 15.83 -13.11 -1.77
CA VAL A 105 16.41 -12.14 -0.84
C VAL A 105 17.38 -12.81 0.14
N SER A 106 17.16 -14.07 0.51
CA SER A 106 18.06 -14.82 1.40
C SER A 106 19.47 -14.99 0.82
N GLN A 107 19.62 -14.91 -0.50
CA GLN A 107 20.90 -14.98 -1.19
C GLN A 107 21.58 -13.61 -1.38
N MET A 108 20.88 -12.54 -1.10
CA MET A 108 21.43 -11.19 -1.18
C MET A 108 22.26 -10.88 0.06
N HIS A 109 23.51 -10.51 -0.13
CA HIS A 109 24.35 -10.07 0.97
C HIS A 109 23.83 -8.76 1.54
N ALA A 110 23.78 -8.66 2.87
CA ALA A 110 23.49 -7.39 3.54
C ALA A 110 24.52 -6.33 3.11
N SER A 111 24.07 -5.12 2.87
CA SER A 111 24.96 -3.99 2.59
C SER A 111 25.97 -3.81 3.73
N PRO A 112 27.20 -3.34 3.43
CA PRO A 112 28.15 -2.98 4.47
C PRO A 112 27.51 -1.93 5.40
N GLY A 113 27.22 -2.30 6.65
CA GLY A 113 26.50 -1.46 7.61
C GLY A 113 25.22 -2.10 8.19
N GLY A 114 24.84 -3.29 7.71
CA GLY A 114 23.68 -4.04 8.22
C GLY A 114 22.31 -3.45 7.84
N GLU A 115 22.30 -2.45 6.98
CA GLU A 115 21.06 -1.84 6.48
C GLU A 115 20.38 -2.78 5.48
N GLN A 116 19.11 -3.05 5.69
CA GLN A 116 18.34 -3.91 4.78
C GLN A 116 18.17 -3.22 3.43
N ALA A 117 18.35 -3.97 2.35
CA ALA A 117 18.22 -3.45 1.00
C ALA A 117 16.84 -2.79 0.78
N ASP A 118 16.86 -1.59 0.25
CA ASP A 118 15.68 -0.89 -0.24
C ASP A 118 15.33 -1.43 -1.64
N CYS A 119 14.34 -2.34 -1.68
CA CYS A 119 13.95 -3.01 -2.92
C CYS A 119 13.37 -2.01 -3.92
N VAL A 120 12.63 -1.00 -3.46
CA VAL A 120 11.96 -0.04 -4.34
C VAL A 120 12.91 1.01 -4.92
N ALA A 121 14.11 1.18 -4.37
CA ALA A 121 15.14 2.03 -4.97
C ALA A 121 15.55 1.56 -6.39
N CYS A 122 15.51 0.23 -6.62
CA CYS A 122 15.80 -0.34 -7.94
C CYS A 122 14.55 -0.86 -8.64
N HIS A 123 13.53 -1.28 -7.89
CA HIS A 123 12.29 -1.89 -8.35
C HIS A 123 11.07 -0.98 -8.14
N GLY A 124 11.23 0.32 -8.34
CA GLY A 124 10.19 1.32 -8.06
C GLY A 124 8.92 1.22 -8.91
N ASN A 125 8.97 0.47 -10.03
CA ASN A 125 7.81 0.29 -10.91
C ASN A 125 7.08 -1.05 -10.70
N GLU A 126 7.52 -1.87 -9.74
CA GLU A 126 6.86 -3.13 -9.41
C GLU A 126 5.57 -2.83 -8.62
N GLY A 127 4.47 -3.43 -9.03
CA GLY A 127 3.17 -3.15 -8.47
C GLY A 127 2.45 -1.95 -9.11
N HIS A 128 3.01 -0.77 -9.08
CA HIS A 128 2.52 0.40 -9.82
C HIS A 128 3.65 1.40 -10.06
N ARG A 129 3.50 2.25 -11.07
CA ARG A 129 4.53 3.26 -11.41
C ARG A 129 4.69 4.27 -10.27
N THR A 130 5.94 4.57 -9.94
CA THR A 130 6.26 5.80 -9.20
C THR A 130 6.03 7.00 -10.13
N ILE A 131 5.14 7.88 -9.73
CA ILE A 131 4.93 9.16 -10.42
C ILE A 131 5.93 10.13 -9.80
N GLU A 132 6.95 10.49 -10.56
CA GLU A 132 7.93 11.52 -10.18
C GLU A 132 7.33 12.93 -10.28
#